data_3433aed764c3d68b2d80e094921adfed
#
_entry.id   3433aed764c3d68b2d80e094921adfed
#
_cell.length_a   1.000
_cell.length_b   1.000
_cell.length_c   1.000
_cell.angle_alpha   90.00
_cell.angle_beta   90.00
_cell.angle_gamma   90.00
#
_symmetry.space_group_name_H-M   'P 1'
#
loop_
_entity.id
_entity.type
_entity.pdbx_description
1 polymer ?
#
loop_
_entity_poly.entity_id
_entity_poly.type
_entity_poly.pdbx_seq_one_letter_code
_entity_poly.pdbx_strand_id
1 'polypeptide(L)'
;VFIDDVLQNFNFEFLFPNITGDWSVNYKGGRRITLPFARSPKMYIATNHAIRGSGSSYTDRQWLLAFSDFYNDTHKPVDDFGVLFFSEWDFEQWNLTWNLLANCVQLYLTYGVVQAPGERLEQRKLRQEMGETLISWADEYFSGEEHLNVRLPRKDLYDAFCQYDNQQRKFVSPTAFKKKFIMYCSWKGYVFNPHKYDSITGKPFQVDKDGKAVVDDKSGGVEYFTVGTGAQPIPKEDNSRLPQPTGKLVF
;
A
#
# COMPACT_ATOMS: atom_id res chain seq x y z
N VAL A 1 -8.36 -18.50 15.80
CA VAL A 1 -6.89 -18.67 15.74
C VAL A 1 -6.25 -17.29 15.57
N PHE A 2 -5.25 -17.00 16.36
CA PHE A 2 -4.47 -15.76 16.26
C PHE A 2 -3.03 -16.11 15.84
N ILE A 3 -2.53 -15.46 14.79
CA ILE A 3 -1.16 -15.58 14.30
C ILE A 3 -0.55 -14.18 14.36
N ASP A 4 0.44 -14.00 15.22
CA ASP A 4 1.05 -12.71 15.50
C ASP A 4 2.34 -12.51 14.72
N ASP A 5 2.61 -11.26 14.37
CA ASP A 5 3.85 -10.74 13.77
C ASP A 5 4.37 -11.57 12.59
N VAL A 6 3.48 -11.87 11.63
CA VAL A 6 3.89 -12.62 10.45
C VAL A 6 4.82 -11.79 9.57
N LEU A 7 5.84 -12.46 9.04
CA LEU A 7 6.87 -11.85 8.21
C LEU A 7 6.33 -11.46 6.82
N GLN A 8 7.04 -10.58 6.14
CA GLN A 8 6.70 -10.08 4.79
C GLN A 8 6.52 -11.19 3.74
N ASN A 9 7.19 -12.32 3.90
CA ASN A 9 7.14 -13.47 2.97
C ASN A 9 6.15 -14.55 3.41
N PHE A 10 5.28 -14.28 4.39
CA PHE A 10 4.27 -15.22 4.84
C PHE A 10 3.34 -15.62 3.68
N ASN A 11 3.16 -16.92 3.49
CA ASN A 11 2.30 -17.44 2.45
C ASN A 11 0.86 -17.59 2.94
N PHE A 12 0.03 -16.58 2.65
CA PHE A 12 -1.39 -16.58 3.01
C PHE A 12 -2.20 -17.65 2.27
N GLU A 13 -1.78 -18.08 1.07
CA GLU A 13 -2.49 -19.10 0.30
C GLU A 13 -2.54 -20.45 1.02
N PHE A 14 -1.53 -20.72 1.85
CA PHE A 14 -1.51 -21.91 2.69
C PHE A 14 -2.73 -22.02 3.63
N LEU A 15 -3.31 -20.88 4.00
CA LEU A 15 -4.46 -20.82 4.90
C LEU A 15 -5.80 -20.90 4.17
N PHE A 16 -5.84 -20.74 2.85
CA PHE A 16 -7.09 -20.66 2.08
C PHE A 16 -8.00 -21.87 2.29
N PRO A 17 -7.51 -23.12 2.28
CA PRO A 17 -8.36 -24.29 2.55
C PRO A 17 -9.04 -24.24 3.92
N ASN A 18 -8.35 -23.71 4.93
CA ASN A 18 -8.87 -23.60 6.28
C ASN A 18 -9.87 -22.44 6.46
N ILE A 19 -9.77 -21.40 5.61
CA ILE A 19 -10.68 -20.25 5.64
C ILE A 19 -12.00 -20.57 4.95
N THR A 20 -12.00 -21.44 3.93
CA THR A 20 -13.17 -21.70 3.08
C THR A 20 -13.74 -23.11 3.23
N GLY A 21 -13.13 -23.96 4.03
CA GLY A 21 -13.53 -25.35 4.20
C GLY A 21 -13.56 -25.80 5.65
N ASP A 22 -13.75 -27.10 5.80
CA ASP A 22 -13.72 -27.75 7.10
C ASP A 22 -12.31 -27.69 7.72
N TRP A 23 -12.26 -27.51 9.01
CA TRP A 23 -11.00 -27.44 9.75
C TRP A 23 -10.61 -28.80 10.32
N SER A 24 -9.49 -29.35 9.89
CA SER A 24 -8.99 -30.61 10.40
C SER A 24 -7.80 -30.41 11.34
N VAL A 25 -7.90 -30.96 12.54
CA VAL A 25 -6.84 -30.95 13.55
C VAL A 25 -6.35 -32.37 13.79
N ASN A 26 -5.05 -32.58 13.67
CA ASN A 26 -4.39 -33.82 14.00
C ASN A 26 -3.67 -33.70 15.34
N TYR A 27 -4.08 -34.43 16.33
CA TYR A 27 -3.36 -34.50 17.60
C TYR A 27 -2.23 -35.52 17.49
N LYS A 28 -1.06 -35.19 18.05
CA LYS A 28 0.06 -36.13 18.12
C LYS A 28 -0.37 -37.36 18.96
N GLY A 29 -0.37 -38.53 18.31
CA GLY A 29 -0.81 -39.78 18.94
C GLY A 29 -2.34 -39.91 19.14
N GLY A 30 -3.12 -38.99 18.59
CA GLY A 30 -4.56 -38.96 18.74
C GLY A 30 -5.35 -39.11 17.44
N ARG A 31 -6.65 -39.05 17.57
CA ARG A 31 -7.59 -39.16 16.45
C ARG A 31 -7.67 -37.80 15.72
N ARG A 32 -7.72 -37.83 14.38
CA ARG A 32 -8.05 -36.65 13.58
C ARG A 32 -9.45 -36.17 13.90
N ILE A 33 -9.61 -34.91 14.21
CA ILE A 33 -10.89 -34.25 14.42
C ILE A 33 -11.12 -33.26 13.27
N THR A 34 -12.30 -33.36 12.64
CA THR A 34 -12.71 -32.42 11.60
C THR A 34 -13.88 -31.57 12.12
N LEU A 35 -13.73 -30.28 12.09
CA LEU A 35 -14.76 -29.30 12.44
C LEU A 35 -15.42 -28.84 11.14
N PRO A 36 -16.74 -28.94 11.00
CA PRO A 36 -17.45 -28.37 9.86
C PRO A 36 -17.21 -26.88 9.72
N PHE A 37 -17.23 -26.35 8.51
CA PHE A 37 -16.96 -24.92 8.22
C PHE A 37 -17.76 -23.97 9.11
N ALA A 38 -19.05 -24.24 9.34
CA ALA A 38 -19.90 -23.41 10.20
C ALA A 38 -19.43 -23.33 11.66
N ARG A 39 -18.61 -24.27 12.12
CA ARG A 39 -18.01 -24.33 13.46
C ARG A 39 -16.50 -24.08 13.45
N SER A 40 -15.93 -23.84 12.28
CA SER A 40 -14.48 -23.58 12.13
C SER A 40 -14.09 -22.24 12.77
N PRO A 41 -12.94 -22.17 13.43
CA PRO A 41 -12.47 -20.93 14.04
C PRO A 41 -12.14 -19.90 12.98
N LYS A 42 -12.40 -18.63 13.28
CA LYS A 42 -11.91 -17.49 12.47
C LYS A 42 -10.43 -17.28 12.74
N MET A 43 -9.72 -16.73 11.73
CA MET A 43 -8.31 -16.39 11.85
C MET A 43 -8.14 -14.88 11.96
N TYR A 44 -7.27 -14.48 12.88
CA TYR A 44 -6.75 -13.12 13.00
C TYR A 44 -5.25 -13.18 12.81
N ILE A 45 -4.74 -12.32 11.95
CA ILE A 45 -3.33 -12.28 11.61
C ILE A 45 -2.85 -10.84 11.77
N ALA A 46 -1.84 -10.65 12.62
CA ALA A 46 -1.18 -9.35 12.78
C ALA A 46 0.14 -9.34 12.01
N THR A 47 0.43 -8.21 11.39
CA THR A 47 1.69 -8.01 10.65
C THR A 47 2.01 -6.52 10.53
N ASN A 48 3.30 -6.20 10.58
CA ASN A 48 3.83 -4.87 10.28
C ASN A 48 4.05 -4.65 8.77
N HIS A 49 3.81 -5.67 7.95
CA HIS A 49 4.06 -5.63 6.51
C HIS A 49 2.77 -5.57 5.71
N ALA A 50 2.80 -4.94 4.52
CA ALA A 50 1.71 -5.05 3.58
C ALA A 50 1.59 -6.49 3.05
N ILE A 51 0.36 -6.99 3.04
CA ILE A 51 0.07 -8.36 2.61
C ILE A 51 0.30 -8.48 1.11
N ARG A 52 1.09 -9.47 0.72
CA ARG A 52 1.34 -9.81 -0.69
C ARG A 52 0.20 -10.67 -1.22
N GLY A 53 -0.10 -10.50 -2.48
CA GLY A 53 -1.12 -11.22 -3.21
C GLY A 53 -2.16 -10.29 -3.81
N SER A 54 -2.75 -10.71 -4.91
CA SER A 54 -3.75 -9.95 -5.66
C SER A 54 -4.76 -10.90 -6.30
N GLY A 55 -5.89 -10.33 -6.73
CA GLY A 55 -6.97 -11.07 -7.36
C GLY A 55 -8.10 -11.45 -6.40
N SER A 56 -9.21 -11.90 -6.99
CA SER A 56 -10.46 -12.20 -6.27
C SER A 56 -10.27 -13.20 -5.14
N SER A 57 -9.44 -14.22 -5.34
CA SER A 57 -9.16 -15.24 -4.32
C SER A 57 -8.60 -14.66 -3.01
N TYR A 58 -7.83 -13.57 -3.08
CA TYR A 58 -7.33 -12.87 -1.90
C TYR A 58 -8.41 -11.96 -1.32
N THR A 59 -9.06 -11.16 -2.16
CA THR A 59 -10.07 -10.18 -1.73
C THR A 59 -11.24 -10.86 -1.01
N ASP A 60 -11.69 -12.00 -1.51
CA ASP A 60 -12.83 -12.72 -0.94
C ASP A 60 -12.55 -13.42 0.40
N ARG A 61 -11.27 -13.57 0.77
CA ARG A 61 -10.83 -14.31 1.96
C ARG A 61 -10.18 -13.47 3.02
N GLN A 62 -9.98 -12.18 2.74
CA GLN A 62 -9.26 -11.29 3.63
C GLN A 62 -10.09 -10.06 3.99
N TRP A 63 -10.12 -9.74 5.27
CA TRP A 63 -10.64 -8.48 5.77
C TRP A 63 -9.48 -7.70 6.34
N LEU A 64 -9.03 -6.68 5.60
CA LEU A 64 -7.83 -5.94 5.95
C LEU A 64 -8.17 -4.72 6.79
N LEU A 65 -7.44 -4.57 7.90
CA LEU A 65 -7.51 -3.41 8.78
C LEU A 65 -6.11 -2.77 8.86
N ALA A 66 -6.04 -1.46 8.67
CA ALA A 66 -4.83 -0.69 8.90
C ALA A 66 -5.05 0.27 10.05
N PHE A 67 -4.21 0.15 11.08
CA PHE A 67 -4.19 1.11 12.18
C PHE A 67 -3.54 2.42 11.74
N SER A 68 -3.89 3.50 12.43
CA SER A 68 -3.30 4.82 12.25
C SER A 68 -1.85 4.84 12.74
N ASP A 69 -1.00 5.63 12.09
CA ASP A 69 0.36 5.93 12.53
C ASP A 69 0.38 7.11 13.53
N PHE A 70 -0.79 7.48 14.10
CA PHE A 70 -0.89 8.53 15.10
C PHE A 70 -0.04 8.22 16.33
N TYR A 71 -0.14 6.99 16.85
CA TYR A 71 0.81 6.50 17.83
C TYR A 71 1.98 5.81 17.13
N ASN A 72 3.17 6.19 17.55
CA ASN A 72 4.45 5.76 16.97
C ASN A 72 5.56 5.79 18.06
N ASP A 73 6.81 5.62 17.67
CA ASP A 73 7.95 5.60 18.62
C ASP A 73 8.17 6.91 19.36
N THR A 74 7.72 8.03 18.80
CA THR A 74 7.89 9.38 19.42
C THR A 74 6.63 9.90 20.08
N HIS A 75 5.47 9.29 19.84
CA HIS A 75 4.18 9.66 20.43
C HIS A 75 3.40 8.39 20.79
N LYS A 76 3.35 8.08 22.05
CA LYS A 76 2.75 6.85 22.60
C LYS A 76 1.42 7.13 23.28
N PRO A 77 0.51 6.15 23.39
CA PRO A 77 -0.74 6.32 24.13
C PRO A 77 -0.54 6.83 25.55
N VAL A 78 0.53 6.42 26.24
CA VAL A 78 0.83 6.88 27.58
C VAL A 78 1.10 8.39 27.66
N ASP A 79 1.56 9.00 26.60
CA ASP A 79 1.83 10.45 26.54
C ASP A 79 0.51 11.25 26.58
N ASP A 80 -0.57 10.71 26.00
CA ASP A 80 -1.90 11.35 26.00
C ASP A 80 -2.73 10.99 27.23
N PHE A 81 -2.64 9.75 27.71
CA PHE A 81 -3.55 9.24 28.75
C PHE A 81 -2.90 9.12 30.11
N GLY A 82 -1.58 9.26 30.22
CA GLY A 82 -0.84 9.23 31.47
C GLY A 82 -0.79 7.85 32.17
N VAL A 83 -1.35 6.80 31.53
CA VAL A 83 -1.41 5.42 32.06
C VAL A 83 -1.08 4.41 30.97
N LEU A 84 -0.47 3.30 31.35
CA LEU A 84 -0.26 2.18 30.45
C LEU A 84 -1.58 1.42 30.26
N PHE A 85 -2.01 1.32 29.00
CA PHE A 85 -3.24 0.62 28.67
C PHE A 85 -3.22 -0.83 29.14
N PHE A 86 -4.35 -1.28 29.66
CA PHE A 86 -4.63 -2.61 30.20
C PHE A 86 -3.90 -2.96 31.49
N SER A 87 -2.63 -2.54 31.67
CA SER A 87 -1.82 -2.91 32.85
C SER A 87 -2.04 -1.99 34.07
N GLU A 88 -2.32 -0.71 33.84
CA GLU A 88 -2.54 0.29 34.87
C GLU A 88 -3.98 0.78 34.99
N TRP A 89 -4.88 0.15 34.25
CA TRP A 89 -6.29 0.50 34.29
C TRP A 89 -6.95 0.11 35.57
N ASP A 90 -7.74 1.02 36.15
CA ASP A 90 -8.64 0.77 37.26
C ASP A 90 -9.96 0.11 36.81
N PHE A 91 -10.84 -0.12 37.77
CA PHE A 91 -12.14 -0.75 37.53
C PHE A 91 -13.03 0.10 36.62
N GLU A 92 -12.96 1.42 36.69
CA GLU A 92 -13.78 2.31 35.88
C GLU A 92 -13.34 2.25 34.40
N GLN A 93 -12.05 2.30 34.13
CA GLN A 93 -11.48 2.19 32.78
C GLN A 93 -11.79 0.83 32.14
N TRP A 94 -11.69 -0.24 32.92
CA TRP A 94 -12.12 -1.56 32.47
C TRP A 94 -13.62 -1.62 32.17
N ASN A 95 -14.48 -1.01 32.97
CA ASN A 95 -15.91 -0.98 32.76
C ASN A 95 -16.29 -0.18 31.51
N LEU A 96 -15.65 0.97 31.25
CA LEU A 96 -15.80 1.74 30.01
C LEU A 96 -15.41 0.93 28.80
N THR A 97 -14.32 0.19 28.88
CA THR A 97 -13.84 -0.67 27.79
C THR A 97 -14.83 -1.80 27.49
N TRP A 98 -15.36 -2.47 28.51
CA TRP A 98 -16.37 -3.52 28.32
C TRP A 98 -17.67 -2.97 27.71
N ASN A 99 -18.11 -1.77 28.12
CA ASN A 99 -19.26 -1.11 27.52
C ASN A 99 -19.02 -0.76 26.05
N LEU A 100 -17.82 -0.27 25.70
CA LEU A 100 -17.44 -0.04 24.30
C LEU A 100 -17.51 -1.32 23.49
N LEU A 101 -16.92 -2.41 23.98
CA LEU A 101 -16.94 -3.70 23.30
C LEU A 101 -18.37 -4.25 23.13
N ALA A 102 -19.22 -4.09 24.15
CA ALA A 102 -20.63 -4.49 24.05
C ALA A 102 -21.38 -3.68 22.96
N ASN A 103 -21.14 -2.37 22.86
CA ASN A 103 -21.68 -1.54 21.80
C ASN A 103 -21.16 -1.97 20.41
N CYS A 104 -19.89 -2.31 20.29
CA CYS A 104 -19.32 -2.86 19.04
C CYS A 104 -20.01 -4.17 18.62
N VAL A 105 -20.29 -5.05 19.59
CA VAL A 105 -21.04 -6.30 19.32
C VAL A 105 -22.46 -6.00 18.87
N GLN A 106 -23.16 -5.04 19.49
CA GLN A 106 -24.51 -4.64 19.05
C GLN A 106 -24.51 -4.08 17.64
N LEU A 107 -23.53 -3.22 17.29
CA LEU A 107 -23.36 -2.69 15.93
C LEU A 107 -23.11 -3.83 14.94
N TYR A 108 -22.22 -4.76 15.29
CA TYR A 108 -21.93 -5.92 14.45
C TYR A 108 -23.18 -6.80 14.21
N LEU A 109 -23.96 -7.06 15.24
CA LEU A 109 -25.19 -7.87 15.12
C LEU A 109 -26.26 -7.15 14.30
N THR A 110 -26.25 -5.82 14.26
CA THR A 110 -27.24 -5.02 13.53
C THR A 110 -26.84 -4.81 12.06
N TYR A 111 -25.57 -4.52 11.79
CA TYR A 111 -25.09 -4.05 10.50
C TYR A 111 -24.07 -5.00 9.84
N GLY A 112 -23.62 -6.03 10.53
CA GLY A 112 -22.52 -6.88 10.08
C GLY A 112 -21.17 -6.20 10.23
N VAL A 113 -20.18 -6.68 9.48
CA VAL A 113 -18.81 -6.13 9.50
C VAL A 113 -18.77 -4.86 8.64
N VAL A 114 -18.36 -3.74 9.25
CA VAL A 114 -18.18 -2.48 8.55
C VAL A 114 -16.82 -2.44 7.87
N GLN A 115 -16.79 -2.13 6.59
CA GLN A 115 -15.53 -2.07 5.84
C GLN A 115 -14.70 -0.87 6.26
N ALA A 116 -13.42 -1.12 6.55
CA ALA A 116 -12.48 -0.06 6.84
C ALA A 116 -12.10 0.72 5.55
N PRO A 117 -11.81 2.04 5.64
CA PRO A 117 -11.32 2.80 4.51
C PRO A 117 -10.03 2.18 3.93
N GLY A 118 -10.02 1.94 2.61
CA GLY A 118 -8.91 1.26 1.92
C GLY A 118 -7.67 2.12 1.70
N GLU A 119 -7.78 3.44 1.75
CA GLU A 119 -6.72 4.39 1.38
C GLU A 119 -5.38 4.16 2.10
N ARG A 120 -5.42 3.89 3.40
CA ARG A 120 -4.18 3.64 4.18
C ARG A 120 -3.49 2.33 3.82
N LEU A 121 -4.27 1.32 3.46
CA LEU A 121 -3.72 0.03 3.01
C LEU A 121 -3.01 0.16 1.68
N GLU A 122 -3.58 0.91 0.76
CA GLU A 122 -2.97 1.21 -0.54
C GLU A 122 -1.69 2.02 -0.38
N GLN A 123 -1.71 3.05 0.48
CA GLN A 123 -0.52 3.84 0.78
C GLN A 123 0.60 3.00 1.40
N ARG A 124 0.30 2.14 2.37
CA ARG A 124 1.29 1.22 2.96
C ARG A 124 1.86 0.25 1.93
N LYS A 125 1.00 -0.30 1.08
CA LYS A 125 1.43 -1.19 0.00
C LYS A 125 2.35 -0.48 -0.99
N LEU A 126 2.00 0.73 -1.41
CA LEU A 126 2.83 1.56 -2.28
C LEU A 126 4.19 1.87 -1.64
N ARG A 127 4.22 2.32 -0.37
CA ARG A 127 5.48 2.56 0.34
C ARG A 127 6.35 1.32 0.43
N GLN A 128 5.78 0.18 0.74
CA GLN A 128 6.53 -1.08 0.80
C GLN A 128 7.06 -1.52 -0.56
N GLU A 129 6.29 -1.35 -1.64
CA GLU A 129 6.73 -1.66 -3.00
C GLU A 129 7.84 -0.73 -3.48
N MET A 130 7.78 0.56 -3.16
CA MET A 130 8.84 1.53 -3.46
C MET A 130 10.10 1.25 -2.64
N GLY A 131 9.94 0.99 -1.36
CA GLY A 131 11.01 0.85 -0.36
C GLY A 131 11.40 2.18 0.26
N GLU A 132 11.59 2.19 1.59
CA GLU A 132 11.86 3.40 2.37
C GLU A 132 13.14 4.13 1.91
N THR A 133 14.19 3.40 1.53
CA THR A 133 15.44 4.02 1.03
C THR A 133 15.22 4.85 -0.22
N LEU A 134 14.38 4.35 -1.17
CA LEU A 134 14.07 5.13 -2.37
C LEU A 134 13.24 6.36 -2.04
N ILE A 135 12.28 6.24 -1.12
CA ILE A 135 11.42 7.35 -0.70
C ILE A 135 12.28 8.43 -0.03
N SER A 136 13.13 8.06 0.94
CA SER A 136 13.99 9.01 1.66
C SER A 136 14.97 9.73 0.72
N TRP A 137 15.61 8.97 -0.17
CA TRP A 137 16.49 9.55 -1.18
C TRP A 137 15.75 10.52 -2.10
N ALA A 138 14.60 10.11 -2.63
CA ALA A 138 13.86 10.93 -3.57
C ALA A 138 13.25 12.18 -2.91
N ASP A 139 12.82 12.09 -1.66
CA ASP A 139 12.34 13.22 -0.88
C ASP A 139 13.45 14.27 -0.67
N GLU A 140 14.67 13.80 -0.39
CA GLU A 140 15.85 14.70 -0.26
C GLU A 140 16.27 15.27 -1.62
N TYR A 141 16.39 14.42 -2.66
CA TYR A 141 16.86 14.81 -3.98
C TYR A 141 15.94 15.81 -4.67
N PHE A 142 14.62 15.68 -4.49
CA PHE A 142 13.60 16.57 -5.06
C PHE A 142 13.06 17.60 -4.05
N SER A 143 13.72 17.81 -2.91
CA SER A 143 13.30 18.80 -1.91
C SER A 143 13.43 20.25 -2.40
N GLY A 144 14.36 20.50 -3.31
CA GLY A 144 14.56 21.78 -3.98
C GLY A 144 13.96 21.80 -5.39
N GLU A 145 13.84 23.00 -5.96
CA GLU A 145 13.31 23.17 -7.33
C GLU A 145 14.34 22.83 -8.43
N GLU A 146 15.61 22.66 -8.08
CA GLU A 146 16.72 22.51 -9.04
C GLU A 146 16.62 21.22 -9.90
N HIS A 147 15.98 20.19 -9.38
CA HIS A 147 15.80 18.91 -10.08
C HIS A 147 14.39 18.71 -10.63
N LEU A 148 13.46 19.64 -10.33
CA LEU A 148 12.09 19.60 -10.83
C LEU A 148 12.00 20.30 -12.18
N ASN A 149 11.16 19.73 -13.07
CA ASN A 149 10.95 20.21 -14.45
C ASN A 149 12.24 20.23 -15.31
N VAL A 150 13.26 19.49 -14.90
CA VAL A 150 14.55 19.35 -15.58
C VAL A 150 14.67 17.95 -16.17
N ARG A 151 15.27 17.87 -17.36
CA ARG A 151 15.52 16.59 -18.03
C ARG A 151 16.81 15.96 -17.47
N LEU A 152 16.67 14.89 -16.70
CA LEU A 152 17.74 14.20 -16.00
C LEU A 152 18.03 12.83 -16.66
N PRO A 153 19.30 12.50 -16.97
CA PRO A 153 19.63 11.17 -17.46
C PRO A 153 19.25 10.10 -16.43
N ARG A 154 18.54 9.07 -16.86
CA ARG A 154 18.14 7.96 -15.97
C ARG A 154 19.33 7.32 -15.25
N LYS A 155 20.47 7.21 -15.95
CA LYS A 155 21.68 6.64 -15.38
C LYS A 155 22.17 7.46 -14.19
N ASP A 156 22.19 8.78 -14.31
CA ASP A 156 22.68 9.68 -13.27
C ASP A 156 21.77 9.64 -12.04
N LEU A 157 20.45 9.61 -12.26
CA LEU A 157 19.47 9.40 -11.19
C LEU A 157 19.67 8.07 -10.45
N TYR A 158 19.85 6.99 -11.21
CA TYR A 158 20.10 5.68 -10.61
C TYR A 158 21.43 5.63 -9.86
N ASP A 159 22.49 6.25 -10.40
CA ASP A 159 23.78 6.32 -9.75
C ASP A 159 23.72 7.18 -8.47
N ALA A 160 22.98 8.30 -8.47
CA ALA A 160 22.72 9.11 -7.27
C ALA A 160 21.97 8.32 -6.20
N PHE A 161 20.94 7.58 -6.56
CA PHE A 161 20.25 6.67 -5.65
C PHE A 161 21.17 5.60 -5.06
N CYS A 162 22.02 4.99 -5.88
CA CYS A 162 23.00 4.00 -5.41
C CYS A 162 24.14 4.60 -4.59
N GLN A 163 24.41 5.90 -4.69
CA GLN A 163 25.37 6.61 -3.83
C GLN A 163 24.78 6.94 -2.46
N TYR A 164 23.49 7.21 -2.41
CA TYR A 164 22.77 7.42 -1.15
C TYR A 164 22.84 6.19 -0.23
N ASP A 165 22.67 4.99 -0.82
CA ASP A 165 22.88 3.72 -0.14
C ASP A 165 23.57 2.72 -1.08
N ASN A 166 24.86 2.48 -0.84
CA ASN A 166 25.72 1.62 -1.66
C ASN A 166 25.24 0.16 -1.78
N GLN A 167 24.39 -0.30 -0.88
CA GLN A 167 23.84 -1.65 -0.95
C GLN A 167 22.74 -1.78 -2.00
N GLN A 168 22.08 -0.69 -2.36
CA GLN A 168 20.95 -0.69 -3.30
C GLN A 168 21.34 -1.23 -4.68
N ARG A 169 22.57 -1.02 -5.12
CA ARG A 169 23.05 -1.56 -6.41
C ARG A 169 22.96 -3.07 -6.51
N LYS A 170 23.01 -3.80 -5.37
CA LYS A 170 22.86 -5.26 -5.31
C LYS A 170 21.40 -5.72 -5.37
N PHE A 171 20.48 -4.91 -4.87
CA PHE A 171 19.08 -5.30 -4.67
C PHE A 171 18.11 -4.68 -5.68
N VAL A 172 18.45 -3.53 -6.23
CA VAL A 172 17.57 -2.77 -7.15
C VAL A 172 18.26 -2.61 -8.49
N SER A 173 17.76 -3.31 -9.50
CA SER A 173 18.24 -3.13 -10.88
C SER A 173 17.78 -1.78 -11.46
N PRO A 174 18.44 -1.24 -12.50
CA PRO A 174 18.00 -0.01 -13.17
C PRO A 174 16.56 -0.05 -13.67
N THR A 175 16.08 -1.23 -14.07
CA THR A 175 14.68 -1.42 -14.51
C THR A 175 13.71 -1.39 -13.33
N ALA A 176 14.06 -2.03 -12.21
CA ALA A 176 13.29 -1.99 -10.98
C ALA A 176 13.25 -0.57 -10.39
N PHE A 177 14.38 0.15 -10.43
CA PHE A 177 14.45 1.55 -10.04
C PHE A 177 13.46 2.42 -10.82
N LYS A 178 13.44 2.31 -12.16
CA LYS A 178 12.48 3.05 -13.00
C LYS A 178 11.04 2.81 -12.55
N LYS A 179 10.64 1.54 -12.35
CA LYS A 179 9.28 1.20 -11.91
C LYS A 179 8.93 1.83 -10.56
N LYS A 180 9.81 1.67 -9.58
CA LYS A 180 9.63 2.23 -8.24
C LYS A 180 9.61 3.76 -8.25
N PHE A 181 10.43 4.39 -9.08
CA PHE A 181 10.50 5.84 -9.21
C PHE A 181 9.23 6.43 -9.85
N ILE A 182 8.65 5.77 -10.86
CA ILE A 182 7.35 6.16 -11.42
C ILE A 182 6.26 6.10 -10.34
N MET A 183 6.26 5.05 -9.51
CA MET A 183 5.32 4.92 -8.40
C MET A 183 5.51 6.05 -7.38
N TYR A 184 6.75 6.41 -7.06
CA TYR A 184 7.07 7.53 -6.17
C TYR A 184 6.52 8.85 -6.73
N CYS A 185 6.75 9.15 -8.01
CA CYS A 185 6.22 10.35 -8.64
C CYS A 185 4.69 10.40 -8.53
N SER A 186 4.01 9.32 -8.85
CA SER A 186 2.55 9.23 -8.73
C SER A 186 2.08 9.43 -7.28
N TRP A 187 2.76 8.81 -6.32
CA TRP A 187 2.43 8.91 -4.90
C TRP A 187 2.59 10.34 -4.34
N LYS A 188 3.62 11.07 -4.79
CA LYS A 188 3.85 12.48 -4.42
C LYS A 188 2.98 13.48 -5.19
N GLY A 189 2.20 13.03 -6.17
CA GLY A 189 1.44 13.92 -7.07
C GLY A 189 2.30 14.61 -8.11
N TYR A 190 3.52 14.12 -8.34
CA TYR A 190 4.36 14.57 -9.43
C TYR A 190 3.93 13.95 -10.75
N VAL A 191 4.19 14.66 -11.84
CA VAL A 191 3.99 14.16 -13.19
C VAL A 191 5.31 13.62 -13.73
N PHE A 192 5.37 12.30 -13.95
CA PHE A 192 6.53 11.66 -14.56
C PHE A 192 6.51 11.84 -16.06
N ASN A 193 7.59 12.41 -16.63
CA ASN A 193 7.73 12.72 -18.05
C ASN A 193 6.50 13.48 -18.61
N PRO A 194 6.22 14.71 -18.14
CA PRO A 194 5.05 15.47 -18.54
C PRO A 194 5.02 15.67 -20.06
N HIS A 195 3.84 15.50 -20.66
CA HIS A 195 3.62 15.68 -22.08
C HIS A 195 2.87 16.97 -22.35
N LYS A 196 3.24 17.68 -23.42
CA LYS A 196 2.36 18.65 -24.08
C LYS A 196 1.70 18.01 -25.28
N TYR A 197 0.59 18.56 -25.72
CA TYR A 197 -0.13 18.07 -26.87
C TYR A 197 0.10 19.03 -28.05
N ASP A 198 0.43 18.46 -29.21
CA ASP A 198 0.50 19.20 -30.46
C ASP A 198 -0.89 19.73 -30.80
N SER A 199 -1.01 21.03 -31.02
CA SER A 199 -2.29 21.70 -31.26
C SER A 199 -2.97 21.31 -32.60
N ILE A 200 -2.20 20.77 -33.53
CA ILE A 200 -2.69 20.40 -34.88
C ILE A 200 -3.04 18.91 -34.90
N THR A 201 -2.16 18.05 -34.40
CA THR A 201 -2.31 16.60 -34.49
C THR A 201 -2.96 15.97 -33.27
N GLY A 202 -3.07 16.69 -32.15
CA GLY A 202 -3.56 16.17 -30.86
C GLY A 202 -2.64 15.10 -30.23
N LYS A 203 -1.47 14.83 -30.80
CA LYS A 203 -0.54 13.84 -30.25
C LYS A 203 0.26 14.41 -29.09
N PRO A 204 0.52 13.61 -28.05
CA PRO A 204 1.35 14.05 -26.94
C PRO A 204 2.81 14.16 -27.38
N PHE A 205 3.50 15.17 -26.88
CA PHE A 205 4.94 15.31 -27.00
C PHE A 205 5.55 15.82 -25.70
N GLN A 206 6.81 15.43 -25.44
CA GLN A 206 7.57 15.95 -24.32
C GLN A 206 8.30 17.24 -24.72
N VAL A 207 8.55 18.07 -23.72
CA VAL A 207 9.42 19.25 -23.88
C VAL A 207 10.64 19.10 -22.98
N ASP A 208 11.80 19.53 -23.49
CA ASP A 208 13.00 19.68 -22.70
C ASP A 208 12.95 20.95 -21.83
N LYS A 209 14.04 21.21 -21.07
CA LYS A 209 14.18 22.40 -20.22
C LYS A 209 14.08 23.73 -20.99
N ASP A 210 14.39 23.72 -22.29
CA ASP A 210 14.36 24.87 -23.18
C ASP A 210 13.03 25.03 -23.89
N GLY A 211 12.05 24.17 -23.58
CA GLY A 211 10.71 24.19 -24.18
C GLY A 211 10.62 23.59 -25.57
N LYS A 212 11.67 22.92 -26.05
CA LYS A 212 11.65 22.21 -27.35
C LYS A 212 10.96 20.87 -27.20
N ALA A 213 10.15 20.52 -28.21
CA ALA A 213 9.51 19.22 -28.27
C ALA A 213 10.56 18.10 -28.36
N VAL A 214 10.37 17.08 -27.51
CA VAL A 214 11.16 15.85 -27.54
C VAL A 214 10.26 14.74 -28.04
N VAL A 215 10.65 14.09 -29.12
CA VAL A 215 9.81 13.09 -29.82
C VAL A 215 9.73 11.78 -29.04
N ASP A 216 10.77 11.48 -28.25
CA ASP A 216 10.83 10.33 -27.35
C ASP A 216 11.67 10.65 -26.12
N ASP A 217 11.67 9.73 -25.14
CA ASP A 217 12.46 9.83 -23.89
C ASP A 217 13.92 9.46 -24.10
N LYS A 218 14.34 9.20 -25.37
CA LYS A 218 15.70 8.79 -25.69
C LYS A 218 16.32 9.76 -26.69
N SER A 219 17.50 10.21 -26.36
CA SER A 219 18.32 11.04 -27.24
C SER A 219 19.73 10.49 -27.25
N GLY A 220 20.25 10.13 -28.42
CA GLY A 220 21.58 9.56 -28.54
C GLY A 220 21.78 8.25 -27.76
N GLY A 221 20.72 7.43 -27.60
CA GLY A 221 20.75 6.19 -26.80
C GLY A 221 20.66 6.38 -25.29
N VAL A 222 20.54 7.61 -24.79
CA VAL A 222 20.38 7.93 -23.37
C VAL A 222 18.90 8.13 -23.07
N GLU A 223 18.39 7.42 -22.06
CA GLU A 223 17.03 7.61 -21.53
C GLU A 223 17.02 8.74 -20.49
N TYR A 224 16.04 9.62 -20.55
CA TYR A 224 15.88 10.76 -19.66
C TYR A 224 14.56 10.65 -18.87
N PHE A 225 14.58 11.21 -17.66
CA PHE A 225 13.41 11.41 -16.81
C PHE A 225 13.21 12.88 -16.55
N THR A 226 11.95 13.29 -16.51
CA THR A 226 11.56 14.63 -16.07
C THR A 226 10.46 14.48 -15.02
N VAL A 227 10.62 15.14 -13.88
CA VAL A 227 9.64 15.21 -12.80
C VAL A 227 8.97 16.57 -12.83
N GLY A 228 7.71 16.60 -13.19
CA GLY A 228 6.93 17.83 -13.32
C GLY A 228 6.07 18.10 -12.08
N THR A 229 5.89 19.38 -11.74
CA THR A 229 5.05 19.89 -10.65
C THR A 229 3.74 20.48 -11.17
N GLY A 230 3.15 20.00 -12.19
CA GLY A 230 1.90 20.52 -12.74
C GLY A 230 0.82 19.45 -12.84
N ALA A 231 -0.44 19.82 -12.64
CA ALA A 231 -1.54 18.93 -12.96
C ALA A 231 -1.50 18.61 -14.46
N GLN A 232 -1.28 17.34 -14.82
CA GLN A 232 -1.62 16.91 -16.16
C GLN A 232 -3.13 17.11 -16.36
N PRO A 233 -3.59 17.57 -17.52
CA PRO A 233 -4.99 17.41 -17.86
C PRO A 233 -5.30 15.92 -17.77
N ILE A 234 -6.15 15.55 -16.82
CA ILE A 234 -6.63 14.18 -16.65
C ILE A 234 -7.18 13.74 -18.02
N PRO A 235 -6.70 12.66 -18.63
CA PRO A 235 -7.35 12.11 -19.79
C PRO A 235 -8.81 11.91 -19.41
N LYS A 236 -9.74 12.43 -20.18
CA LYS A 236 -11.17 12.17 -19.93
C LYS A 236 -11.31 10.66 -19.97
N GLU A 237 -11.50 10.05 -18.80
CA GLU A 237 -11.84 8.64 -18.70
C GLU A 237 -13.09 8.43 -19.52
N ASP A 238 -13.01 7.53 -20.46
CA ASP A 238 -14.18 7.03 -21.19
C ASP A 238 -15.02 6.20 -20.18
N ASN A 239 -15.91 6.88 -19.49
CA ASN A 239 -16.82 6.30 -18.50
C ASN A 239 -17.83 5.31 -19.10
N SER A 240 -17.72 4.98 -20.40
CA SER A 240 -18.62 4.04 -21.08
C SER A 240 -18.40 2.57 -20.67
N ARG A 241 -17.36 2.26 -19.85
CA ARG A 241 -17.00 0.90 -19.48
C ARG A 241 -17.01 0.59 -17.98
N LEU A 242 -17.59 1.46 -17.15
CA LEU A 242 -17.80 1.08 -15.74
C LEU A 242 -18.96 0.09 -15.67
N PRO A 243 -18.77 -1.12 -15.13
CA PRO A 243 -19.88 -2.02 -14.86
C PRO A 243 -20.80 -1.37 -13.83
N GLN A 244 -22.08 -1.22 -14.19
CA GLN A 244 -23.12 -0.78 -13.27
C GLN A 244 -23.12 -1.70 -12.04
N PRO A 245 -23.23 -1.17 -10.83
CA PRO A 245 -23.32 -1.98 -9.63
C PRO A 245 -24.60 -2.80 -9.70
N THR A 246 -24.51 -4.08 -10.06
CA THR A 246 -25.60 -5.02 -9.92
C THR A 246 -25.77 -5.30 -8.42
N GLY A 247 -26.63 -4.50 -7.80
CA GLY A 247 -27.06 -4.79 -6.45
C GLY A 247 -27.87 -6.07 -6.40
N LYS A 248 -27.37 -7.00 -5.59
CA LYS A 248 -28.16 -7.87 -4.72
C LYS A 248 -27.17 -8.66 -3.86
N LEU A 249 -26.99 -8.20 -2.65
CA LEU A 249 -26.49 -9.04 -1.56
C LEU A 249 -27.52 -10.14 -1.34
N VAL A 250 -27.13 -11.38 -1.62
CA VAL A 250 -27.83 -12.57 -1.13
C VAL A 250 -26.98 -13.11 0.02
N PHE A 251 -27.60 -13.11 1.19
CA PHE A 251 -27.05 -13.69 2.42
C PHE A 251 -27.03 -15.22 2.36
#